data_a5fbd5af0837428c0303d56211788258
#
_entry.id   a5fbd5af0837428c0303d56211788258
#
_cell.length_a   1.000
_cell.length_b   1.000
_cell.length_c   1.000
_cell.angle_alpha   90.00
_cell.angle_beta   90.00
_cell.angle_gamma   90.00
#
_symmetry.space_group_name_H-M   'P 1'
#
loop_
_entity.id
_entity.type
_entity.pdbx_description
1 polymer ?
#
loop_
_entity_poly.entity_id
_entity_poly.type
_entity_poly.pdbx_seq_one_letter_code
_entity_poly.pdbx_strand_id
1 'polypeptide(L)'
;AREMAKEARERGLLLMEAMISTLSPNFMKLQEKISCIGTVRHYFAAFCQYSSKIDLLRKIISGEESCPVPSSFNPDHSGGATQDIGIYTIYPMVTLFGKPESVKAEVTAIEVPATEGPRRIDTQASVVFRYPGMSASVLYSKAADSRLRTEISGEKGSISLDQIHITRQAEMIVRGAPTSGRSEGAKPEDITAVCDPDEYLCEFREFIDLILSGRTESVNNSLDNSVAVAEIIDQIRAQGGIVFPADA
;
A
#
# COMPACT_ATOMS: atom_id res chain seq x y z
N ALA A 1 8.70 0.99 -14.36
CA ALA A 1 9.34 1.59 -13.18
C ALA A 1 10.87 1.60 -13.30
N ARG A 2 11.55 0.44 -13.52
CA ARG A 2 13.03 0.36 -13.57
C ARG A 2 13.67 1.30 -14.61
N GLU A 3 13.15 1.33 -15.82
CA GLU A 3 13.65 2.19 -16.89
C GLU A 3 13.48 3.68 -16.54
N MET A 4 12.34 4.06 -15.99
CA MET A 4 12.07 5.43 -15.53
C MET A 4 13.03 5.83 -14.40
N ALA A 5 13.25 4.96 -13.42
CA ALA A 5 14.17 5.22 -12.32
C ALA A 5 15.61 5.36 -12.81
N LYS A 6 16.04 4.50 -13.75
CA LYS A 6 17.36 4.58 -14.39
C LYS A 6 17.55 5.89 -15.14
N GLU A 7 16.60 6.23 -16.02
CA GLU A 7 16.65 7.44 -16.83
C GLU A 7 16.67 8.71 -15.96
N ALA A 8 15.85 8.75 -14.89
CA ALA A 8 15.83 9.88 -13.97
C ALA A 8 17.20 10.06 -13.30
N ARG A 9 17.82 8.97 -12.81
CA ARG A 9 19.16 9.02 -12.19
C ARG A 9 20.25 9.42 -13.17
N GLU A 10 20.27 8.85 -14.38
CA GLU A 10 21.27 9.16 -15.42
C GLU A 10 21.22 10.60 -15.88
N ARG A 11 20.03 11.22 -15.88
CA ARG A 11 19.84 12.61 -16.28
C ARG A 11 19.79 13.60 -15.12
N GLY A 12 19.87 13.14 -13.88
CA GLY A 12 19.75 13.99 -12.69
C GLY A 12 18.37 14.66 -12.58
N LEU A 13 17.30 13.96 -13.02
CA LEU A 13 15.94 14.47 -12.98
C LEU A 13 15.25 14.07 -11.68
N LEU A 14 14.44 14.96 -11.12
CA LEU A 14 13.55 14.65 -10.00
C LEU A 14 12.42 13.74 -10.48
N LEU A 15 12.33 12.58 -9.89
CA LEU A 15 11.21 11.64 -10.04
C LEU A 15 10.79 11.13 -8.66
N MET A 16 9.51 11.17 -8.37
CA MET A 16 8.95 10.72 -7.08
C MET A 16 7.60 10.05 -7.31
N GLU A 17 7.37 8.93 -6.64
CA GLU A 17 6.03 8.35 -6.51
C GLU A 17 5.18 9.23 -5.58
N ALA A 18 4.00 9.63 -6.06
CA ALA A 18 3.04 10.41 -5.27
C ALA A 18 2.29 9.47 -4.29
N MET A 19 3.01 8.96 -3.29
CA MET A 19 2.47 8.06 -2.26
C MET A 19 2.23 8.82 -0.97
N ILE A 20 1.02 9.34 -0.81
CA ILE A 20 0.59 10.15 0.33
C ILE A 20 0.80 9.46 1.68
N SER A 21 0.51 8.16 1.76
CA SER A 21 0.55 7.41 3.03
C SER A 21 1.91 7.46 3.71
N THR A 22 3.02 7.43 2.94
CA THR A 22 4.40 7.41 3.44
C THR A 22 4.99 8.79 3.70
N LEU A 23 4.30 9.84 3.27
CA LEU A 23 4.69 11.24 3.47
C LEU A 23 3.82 11.93 4.55
N SER A 24 2.80 11.25 5.05
CA SER A 24 1.92 11.80 6.08
C SER A 24 2.64 11.98 7.42
N PRO A 25 2.29 13.01 8.23
CA PRO A 25 2.86 13.19 9.57
C PRO A 25 2.70 11.98 10.49
N ASN A 26 1.60 11.24 10.37
CA ASN A 26 1.37 10.01 11.13
C ASN A 26 2.31 8.88 10.73
N PHE A 27 2.66 8.75 9.46
CA PHE A 27 3.64 7.76 9.02
C PHE A 27 5.05 8.13 9.50
N MET A 28 5.43 9.41 9.45
CA MET A 28 6.69 9.88 10.02
C MET A 28 6.75 9.59 11.52
N LYS A 29 5.64 9.79 12.24
CA LYS A 29 5.54 9.47 13.67
C LYS A 29 5.67 7.97 13.94
N LEU A 30 5.08 7.14 13.08
CA LEU A 30 5.26 5.69 13.11
C LEU A 30 6.76 5.32 12.98
N GLN A 31 7.48 5.90 12.00
CA GLN A 31 8.91 5.65 11.81
C GLN A 31 9.75 6.03 13.04
N GLU A 32 9.43 7.14 13.70
CA GLU A 32 10.08 7.54 14.96
C GLU A 32 9.84 6.54 16.10
N LYS A 33 8.62 6.01 16.19
CA LYS A 33 8.16 5.20 17.32
C LYS A 33 8.37 3.69 17.13
N ILE A 34 8.62 3.21 15.92
CA ILE A 34 8.67 1.77 15.63
C ILE A 34 9.72 1.03 16.46
N SER A 35 10.82 1.65 16.84
CA SER A 35 11.84 1.05 17.69
C SER A 35 11.35 0.79 19.15
N CYS A 36 10.34 1.52 19.62
CA CYS A 36 9.77 1.36 20.95
C CYS A 36 9.10 0.02 21.16
N ILE A 37 8.56 -0.58 20.08
CA ILE A 37 7.91 -1.90 20.14
C ILE A 37 8.88 -3.08 20.06
N GLY A 38 10.19 -2.81 20.02
CA GLY A 38 11.24 -3.84 19.90
C GLY A 38 11.36 -4.41 18.50
N THR A 39 11.90 -5.64 18.38
CA THR A 39 12.02 -6.30 17.08
C THR A 39 10.63 -6.56 16.50
N VAL A 40 10.35 -6.01 15.31
CA VAL A 40 9.08 -6.24 14.62
C VAL A 40 8.99 -7.70 14.20
N ARG A 41 7.83 -8.32 14.44
CA ARG A 41 7.55 -9.71 14.10
C ARG A 41 6.45 -9.87 13.08
N HIS A 42 5.52 -8.91 13.05
CA HIS A 42 4.44 -8.93 12.07
C HIS A 42 4.03 -7.52 11.66
N TYR A 43 3.72 -7.37 10.37
CA TYR A 43 3.03 -6.22 9.80
C TYR A 43 1.72 -6.70 9.18
N PHE A 44 0.62 -6.05 9.54
CA PHE A 44 -0.67 -6.25 8.92
C PHE A 44 -1.22 -4.92 8.42
N ALA A 45 -1.67 -4.87 7.17
CA ALA A 45 -2.39 -3.71 6.64
C ALA A 45 -3.62 -4.15 5.86
N ALA A 46 -4.69 -3.36 5.96
CA ALA A 46 -5.91 -3.57 5.20
C ALA A 46 -6.37 -2.27 4.54
N PHE A 47 -6.77 -2.37 3.27
CA PHE A 47 -7.49 -1.31 2.57
C PHE A 47 -8.60 -1.94 1.74
N CYS A 48 -9.80 -1.97 2.32
CA CYS A 48 -10.99 -2.51 1.67
C CYS A 48 -12.05 -1.42 1.60
N GLN A 49 -12.45 -1.08 0.40
CA GLN A 49 -13.46 -0.07 0.12
C GLN A 49 -14.35 -0.53 -1.03
N TYR A 50 -15.63 -0.68 -0.76
CA TYR A 50 -16.60 -0.98 -1.81
C TYR A 50 -16.59 0.14 -2.85
N SER A 51 -16.10 -0.17 -4.03
CA SER A 51 -15.94 0.83 -5.08
C SER A 51 -17.28 1.34 -5.58
N SER A 52 -17.46 2.65 -5.67
CA SER A 52 -18.64 3.27 -6.29
C SER A 52 -18.86 2.87 -7.75
N LYS A 53 -17.87 2.22 -8.38
CA LYS A 53 -17.91 1.76 -9.78
C LYS A 53 -18.19 0.25 -9.92
N ILE A 54 -18.22 -0.51 -8.82
CA ILE A 54 -18.35 -1.97 -8.91
C ILE A 54 -19.72 -2.41 -9.43
N ASP A 55 -20.80 -1.72 -9.08
CA ASP A 55 -22.13 -2.06 -9.56
C ASP A 55 -22.32 -1.72 -11.04
N LEU A 56 -21.74 -0.60 -11.49
CA LEU A 56 -21.69 -0.28 -12.92
C LEU A 56 -20.89 -1.35 -13.69
N LEU A 57 -19.75 -1.78 -13.15
CA LEU A 57 -18.94 -2.83 -13.74
C LEU A 57 -19.73 -4.14 -13.89
N ARG A 58 -20.48 -4.53 -12.87
CA ARG A 58 -21.35 -5.72 -12.91
C ARG A 58 -22.39 -5.64 -14.02
N LYS A 59 -23.03 -4.48 -14.19
CA LYS A 59 -24.01 -4.24 -15.27
C LYS A 59 -23.38 -4.30 -16.66
N ILE A 60 -22.15 -3.80 -16.81
CA ILE A 60 -21.41 -3.91 -18.07
C ILE A 60 -21.10 -5.38 -18.37
N ILE A 61 -20.65 -6.15 -17.38
CA ILE A 61 -20.34 -7.57 -17.54
C ILE A 61 -21.60 -8.40 -17.87
N SER A 62 -22.74 -8.09 -17.26
CA SER A 62 -24.03 -8.75 -17.54
C SER A 62 -24.66 -8.33 -18.86
N GLY A 63 -24.16 -7.28 -19.51
CA GLY A 63 -24.73 -6.72 -20.75
C GLY A 63 -25.94 -5.80 -20.52
N GLU A 64 -26.26 -5.46 -19.26
CA GLU A 64 -27.33 -4.51 -18.92
C GLU A 64 -26.96 -3.07 -19.26
N GLU A 65 -25.66 -2.75 -19.27
CA GLU A 65 -25.13 -1.43 -19.62
C GLU A 65 -24.11 -1.53 -20.75
N SER A 66 -24.17 -0.58 -21.69
CA SER A 66 -23.24 -0.46 -22.81
C SER A 66 -22.48 0.84 -22.72
N CYS A 67 -21.51 0.88 -21.81
CA CYS A 67 -20.60 2.01 -21.64
C CYS A 67 -19.16 1.50 -21.40
N PRO A 68 -18.14 2.34 -21.55
CA PRO A 68 -16.76 1.95 -21.29
C PRO A 68 -16.55 1.45 -19.85
N VAL A 69 -15.71 0.42 -19.69
CA VAL A 69 -15.29 -0.07 -18.38
C VAL A 69 -14.61 1.09 -17.62
N PRO A 70 -15.01 1.35 -16.35
CA PRO A 70 -14.37 2.38 -15.54
C PRO A 70 -12.86 2.20 -15.45
N SER A 71 -12.08 3.28 -15.56
CA SER A 71 -10.60 3.22 -15.66
C SER A 71 -9.95 2.42 -14.55
N SER A 72 -10.46 2.52 -13.32
CA SER A 72 -9.95 1.78 -12.16
C SER A 72 -10.20 0.25 -12.22
N PHE A 73 -10.91 -0.23 -13.23
CA PHE A 73 -11.17 -1.65 -13.53
C PHE A 73 -10.83 -1.99 -14.99
N ASN A 74 -10.30 -1.04 -15.75
CA ASN A 74 -10.03 -1.25 -17.17
C ASN A 74 -8.62 -1.83 -17.37
N PRO A 75 -8.49 -3.05 -17.94
CA PRO A 75 -7.18 -3.66 -18.22
C PRO A 75 -6.32 -2.82 -19.18
N ASP A 76 -6.94 -2.11 -20.12
CA ASP A 76 -6.23 -1.24 -21.07
C ASP A 76 -5.56 -0.04 -20.37
N HIS A 77 -6.00 0.28 -19.16
CA HIS A 77 -5.42 1.30 -18.28
C HIS A 77 -4.68 0.70 -17.08
N SER A 78 -4.37 -0.61 -17.11
CA SER A 78 -3.76 -1.33 -16.00
C SER A 78 -4.59 -1.24 -14.70
N GLY A 79 -5.93 -1.26 -14.82
CA GLY A 79 -6.85 -1.21 -13.69
C GLY A 79 -6.86 -2.52 -12.87
N GLY A 80 -7.45 -2.46 -11.68
CA GLY A 80 -7.56 -3.58 -10.76
C GLY A 80 -7.30 -3.15 -9.32
N ALA A 81 -7.66 -4.00 -8.35
CA ALA A 81 -7.52 -3.66 -6.94
C ALA A 81 -6.06 -3.56 -6.49
N THR A 82 -5.17 -4.40 -7.02
CA THR A 82 -3.74 -4.39 -6.67
C THR A 82 -3.08 -3.06 -7.03
N GLN A 83 -3.35 -2.55 -8.24
CA GLN A 83 -2.77 -1.31 -8.73
C GLN A 83 -3.38 -0.08 -8.07
N ASP A 84 -4.71 -0.07 -7.84
CA ASP A 84 -5.45 1.11 -7.41
C ASP A 84 -5.40 1.30 -5.89
N ILE A 85 -5.61 0.24 -5.11
CA ILE A 85 -5.69 0.31 -3.64
C ILE A 85 -4.70 -0.60 -2.91
N GLY A 86 -4.31 -1.72 -3.50
CA GLY A 86 -3.33 -2.65 -2.92
C GLY A 86 -1.98 -2.00 -2.68
N ILE A 87 -1.56 -1.12 -3.58
CA ILE A 87 -0.31 -0.36 -3.48
C ILE A 87 -0.19 0.39 -2.15
N TYR A 88 -1.30 0.93 -1.61
CA TYR A 88 -1.30 1.65 -0.32
C TYR A 88 -1.02 0.75 0.88
N THR A 89 -1.20 -0.56 0.77
CA THR A 89 -0.85 -1.52 1.82
C THR A 89 0.58 -2.02 1.69
N ILE A 90 1.11 -2.04 0.47
CA ILE A 90 2.42 -2.61 0.11
C ILE A 90 3.53 -1.54 0.21
N TYR A 91 3.28 -0.34 -0.29
CA TYR A 91 4.30 0.71 -0.33
C TYR A 91 4.82 1.11 1.06
N PRO A 92 3.96 1.36 2.08
CA PRO A 92 4.39 1.60 3.45
C PRO A 92 5.20 0.45 4.05
N MET A 93 4.82 -0.80 3.75
CA MET A 93 5.56 -1.99 4.19
C MET A 93 6.99 -1.99 3.61
N VAL A 94 7.12 -1.72 2.32
CA VAL A 94 8.44 -1.65 1.66
C VAL A 94 9.27 -0.47 2.19
N THR A 95 8.63 0.68 2.43
CA THR A 95 9.32 1.85 3.03
C THR A 95 9.86 1.57 4.42
N LEU A 96 9.16 0.75 5.22
CA LEU A 96 9.58 0.41 6.59
C LEU A 96 10.60 -0.74 6.64
N PHE A 97 10.46 -1.75 5.78
CA PHE A 97 11.16 -3.03 5.94
C PHE A 97 11.96 -3.46 4.70
N GLY A 98 11.91 -2.66 3.62
CA GLY A 98 12.53 -3.01 2.34
C GLY A 98 11.77 -4.11 1.59
N LYS A 99 12.42 -4.68 0.57
CA LYS A 99 11.85 -5.72 -0.28
C LYS A 99 11.77 -7.07 0.46
N PRO A 100 10.62 -7.78 0.44
CA PRO A 100 10.49 -9.11 1.03
C PRO A 100 11.27 -10.18 0.25
N GLU A 101 11.61 -11.29 0.95
CA GLU A 101 12.24 -12.47 0.34
C GLU A 101 11.28 -13.27 -0.54
N SER A 102 9.98 -13.26 -0.20
CA SER A 102 8.95 -13.94 -0.98
C SER A 102 7.57 -13.30 -0.84
N VAL A 103 6.77 -13.48 -1.89
CA VAL A 103 5.40 -12.98 -2.02
C VAL A 103 4.49 -14.16 -2.38
N LYS A 104 3.42 -14.36 -1.62
CA LYS A 104 2.36 -15.34 -1.91
C LYS A 104 1.02 -14.64 -1.87
N ALA A 105 0.27 -14.71 -2.97
CA ALA A 105 -0.99 -14.02 -3.15
C ALA A 105 -2.11 -14.98 -3.48
N GLU A 106 -3.27 -14.78 -2.84
CA GLU A 106 -4.55 -15.32 -3.26
C GLU A 106 -5.37 -14.17 -3.85
N VAL A 107 -5.62 -14.22 -5.15
CA VAL A 107 -6.20 -13.12 -5.93
C VAL A 107 -7.57 -13.53 -6.44
N THR A 108 -8.59 -12.76 -6.11
CA THR A 108 -9.92 -12.88 -6.72
C THR A 108 -9.99 -11.99 -7.95
N ALA A 109 -10.11 -12.60 -9.12
CA ALA A 109 -10.17 -11.92 -10.40
C ALA A 109 -11.48 -12.20 -11.13
N ILE A 110 -11.89 -11.25 -11.97
CA ILE A 110 -13.05 -11.33 -12.86
C ILE A 110 -12.62 -11.01 -14.28
N GLU A 111 -13.42 -11.47 -15.27
CA GLU A 111 -13.24 -11.08 -16.66
C GLU A 111 -14.03 -9.81 -16.96
N VAL A 112 -13.41 -8.88 -17.67
CA VAL A 112 -14.02 -7.63 -18.09
C VAL A 112 -13.77 -7.40 -19.58
N PRO A 113 -14.66 -6.70 -20.30
CA PRO A 113 -14.39 -6.27 -21.66
C PRO A 113 -13.14 -5.41 -21.77
N ALA A 114 -12.35 -5.61 -22.81
CA ALA A 114 -11.18 -4.80 -23.15
C ALA A 114 -11.05 -4.67 -24.67
N THR A 115 -10.18 -3.79 -25.14
CA THR A 115 -10.05 -3.46 -26.58
C THR A 115 -9.72 -4.68 -27.43
N GLU A 116 -8.86 -5.58 -26.95
CA GLU A 116 -8.43 -6.79 -27.67
C GLU A 116 -9.15 -8.07 -27.21
N GLY A 117 -10.34 -7.94 -26.63
CA GLY A 117 -11.14 -9.03 -26.08
C GLY A 117 -11.09 -9.09 -24.56
N PRO A 118 -11.91 -9.97 -23.93
CA PRO A 118 -12.03 -10.04 -22.49
C PRO A 118 -10.69 -10.31 -21.82
N ARG A 119 -10.41 -9.60 -20.71
CA ARG A 119 -9.21 -9.76 -19.90
C ARG A 119 -9.56 -9.87 -18.42
N ARG A 120 -8.68 -10.51 -17.68
CA ARG A 120 -8.82 -10.63 -16.22
C ARG A 120 -8.29 -9.40 -15.51
N ILE A 121 -9.04 -8.96 -14.49
CA ILE A 121 -8.60 -7.97 -13.50
C ILE A 121 -8.90 -8.48 -12.11
N ASP A 122 -8.15 -8.04 -11.13
CA ASP A 122 -8.44 -8.34 -9.73
C ASP A 122 -9.43 -7.36 -9.11
N THR A 123 -10.27 -7.90 -8.22
CA THR A 123 -11.17 -7.10 -7.38
C THR A 123 -10.74 -7.08 -5.93
N GLN A 124 -9.92 -8.06 -5.51
CA GLN A 124 -9.36 -8.16 -4.17
C GLN A 124 -8.18 -9.14 -4.15
N ALA A 125 -7.31 -9.01 -3.13
CA ALA A 125 -6.36 -10.05 -2.80
C ALA A 125 -6.01 -10.07 -1.31
N SER A 126 -5.57 -11.26 -0.86
CA SER A 126 -4.86 -11.49 0.40
C SER A 126 -3.44 -11.89 0.07
N VAL A 127 -2.46 -11.17 0.60
CA VAL A 127 -1.05 -11.39 0.27
C VAL A 127 -0.24 -11.58 1.54
N VAL A 128 0.67 -12.56 1.53
CA VAL A 128 1.61 -12.83 2.62
C VAL A 128 3.04 -12.66 2.10
N PHE A 129 3.85 -11.98 2.89
CA PHE A 129 5.24 -11.70 2.60
C PHE A 129 6.14 -12.29 3.67
N ARG A 130 7.30 -12.81 3.27
CA ARG A 130 8.33 -13.30 4.18
C ARG A 130 9.52 -12.36 4.18
N TYR A 131 10.00 -12.07 5.39
CA TYR A 131 11.24 -11.37 5.67
C TYR A 131 12.10 -12.19 6.63
N PRO A 132 13.40 -11.92 6.80
CA PRO A 132 14.20 -12.52 7.86
C PRO A 132 13.63 -12.21 9.25
N GLY A 133 13.10 -13.22 9.95
CA GLY A 133 12.58 -13.11 11.31
C GLY A 133 11.25 -12.38 11.48
N MET A 134 10.58 -12.02 10.36
CA MET A 134 9.30 -11.30 10.36
C MET A 134 8.41 -11.81 9.21
N SER A 135 7.11 -11.74 9.39
CA SER A 135 6.15 -11.90 8.31
C SER A 135 5.31 -10.62 8.14
N ALA A 136 4.79 -10.41 6.93
CA ALA A 136 3.79 -9.37 6.70
C ALA A 136 2.60 -9.97 5.96
N SER A 137 1.42 -9.39 6.17
CA SER A 137 0.22 -9.75 5.42
C SER A 137 -0.61 -8.51 5.11
N VAL A 138 -1.17 -8.48 3.91
CA VAL A 138 -2.04 -7.39 3.48
C VAL A 138 -3.33 -7.93 2.89
N LEU A 139 -4.40 -7.17 3.10
CA LEU A 139 -5.72 -7.42 2.54
C LEU A 139 -6.21 -6.16 1.84
N TYR A 140 -6.63 -6.28 0.60
CA TYR A 140 -7.29 -5.17 -0.09
C TYR A 140 -8.45 -5.66 -0.96
N SER A 141 -9.50 -4.84 -1.06
CA SER A 141 -10.70 -5.17 -1.81
C SER A 141 -11.39 -3.92 -2.32
N LYS A 142 -11.79 -3.96 -3.60
CA LYS A 142 -12.72 -2.98 -4.21
C LYS A 142 -14.16 -3.49 -4.23
N ALA A 143 -14.39 -4.73 -3.78
CA ALA A 143 -15.68 -5.41 -3.81
C ALA A 143 -16.35 -5.53 -2.42
N ALA A 144 -15.65 -5.13 -1.36
CA ALA A 144 -16.16 -5.19 0.01
C ALA A 144 -15.50 -4.11 0.88
N ASP A 145 -16.20 -3.65 1.91
CA ASP A 145 -15.66 -2.80 2.96
C ASP A 145 -15.04 -3.63 4.08
N SER A 146 -14.06 -3.05 4.78
CA SER A 146 -13.51 -3.60 6.02
C SER A 146 -13.19 -2.49 7.00
N ARG A 147 -13.28 -2.80 8.30
CA ARG A 147 -12.87 -1.92 9.41
C ARG A 147 -11.60 -2.41 10.09
N LEU A 148 -10.88 -3.35 9.46
CA LEU A 148 -9.62 -3.84 10.00
C LEU A 148 -8.60 -2.70 10.06
N ARG A 149 -7.98 -2.55 11.21
CA ARG A 149 -6.91 -1.58 11.42
C ARG A 149 -5.59 -2.14 10.88
N THR A 150 -4.69 -1.26 10.52
CA THR A 150 -3.29 -1.65 10.30
C THR A 150 -2.61 -1.84 11.63
N GLU A 151 -1.82 -2.90 11.78
CA GLU A 151 -1.09 -3.18 13.00
C GLU A 151 0.34 -3.64 12.71
N ILE A 152 1.28 -3.09 13.48
CA ILE A 152 2.68 -3.50 13.49
C ILE A 152 2.99 -4.06 14.86
N SER A 153 3.27 -5.35 14.91
CA SER A 153 3.50 -6.08 16.16
C SER A 153 4.98 -6.37 16.35
N GLY A 154 5.50 -5.95 17.48
CA GLY A 154 6.88 -6.18 17.90
C GLY A 154 6.97 -6.98 19.21
N GLU A 155 8.18 -7.35 19.59
CA GLU A 155 8.41 -8.15 20.82
C GLU A 155 8.05 -7.40 22.11
N LYS A 156 8.03 -6.07 22.08
CA LYS A 156 7.77 -5.23 23.25
C LYS A 156 6.43 -4.51 23.19
N GLY A 157 5.69 -4.59 22.08
CA GLY A 157 4.42 -3.89 21.94
C GLY A 157 3.90 -3.91 20.53
N SER A 158 2.92 -3.04 20.25
CA SER A 158 2.38 -2.86 18.91
C SER A 158 2.02 -1.40 18.64
N ILE A 159 1.96 -1.04 17.36
CA ILE A 159 1.43 0.23 16.87
C ILE A 159 0.24 -0.09 15.97
N SER A 160 -0.87 0.59 16.20
CA SER A 160 -2.11 0.43 15.45
C SER A 160 -2.50 1.74 14.79
N LEU A 161 -2.81 1.69 13.48
CA LEU A 161 -3.29 2.81 12.69
C LEU A 161 -4.74 2.53 12.28
N ASP A 162 -5.60 3.54 12.28
CA ASP A 162 -6.99 3.37 11.83
C ASP A 162 -7.08 2.98 10.35
N GLN A 163 -6.28 3.61 9.50
CA GLN A 163 -6.20 3.35 8.06
C GLN A 163 -4.76 3.54 7.58
N ILE A 164 -4.30 2.72 6.65
CA ILE A 164 -2.92 2.81 6.14
C ILE A 164 -2.78 3.86 5.02
N HIS A 165 -3.81 4.05 4.21
CA HIS A 165 -3.77 4.97 3.08
C HIS A 165 -3.83 6.44 3.52
N ILE A 166 -4.61 6.74 4.55
CA ILE A 166 -4.76 8.06 5.17
C ILE A 166 -4.96 7.86 6.67
N THR A 167 -3.88 7.86 7.43
CA THR A 167 -3.92 7.65 8.88
C THR A 167 -4.38 8.92 9.60
N ARG A 168 -5.48 8.82 10.36
CA ARG A 168 -6.02 9.91 11.20
C ARG A 168 -5.89 9.63 12.68
N GLN A 169 -5.70 8.36 13.07
CA GLN A 169 -5.49 7.92 14.44
C GLN A 169 -4.39 6.89 14.50
N ALA A 170 -3.45 7.10 15.40
CA ALA A 170 -2.33 6.19 15.65
C ALA A 170 -2.18 5.96 17.15
N GLU A 171 -2.09 4.70 17.55
CA GLU A 171 -1.96 4.28 18.95
C GLU A 171 -0.79 3.33 19.09
N MET A 172 -0.05 3.44 20.20
CA MET A 172 1.03 2.55 20.54
C MET A 172 0.79 1.92 21.91
N ILE A 173 1.04 0.62 22.01
CA ILE A 173 1.06 -0.11 23.27
C ILE A 173 2.47 -0.66 23.46
N VAL A 174 3.12 -0.31 24.58
CA VAL A 174 4.39 -0.91 24.98
C VAL A 174 4.16 -1.69 26.26
N ARG A 175 4.54 -2.97 26.26
CA ARG A 175 4.44 -3.82 27.44
C ARG A 175 5.41 -3.35 28.53
N GLY A 176 4.96 -3.33 29.78
CA GLY A 176 5.83 -3.25 30.94
C GLY A 176 6.71 -4.52 31.08
N ALA A 177 7.55 -4.55 32.13
CA ALA A 177 8.33 -5.74 32.44
C ALA A 177 7.43 -6.99 32.50
N PRO A 178 7.85 -8.16 31.96
CA PRO A 178 7.03 -9.33 31.85
C PRO A 178 6.70 -9.90 33.24
N THR A 179 5.45 -9.71 33.69
CA THR A 179 4.97 -10.27 34.95
C THR A 179 4.13 -11.52 34.77
N SER A 180 3.56 -11.81 33.58
CA SER A 180 2.68 -12.98 33.41
C SER A 180 2.38 -13.42 31.98
N GLY A 181 3.15 -13.04 30.99
CA GLY A 181 2.95 -13.51 29.61
C GLY A 181 1.75 -12.92 28.86
N ARG A 182 0.93 -12.09 29.50
CA ARG A 182 -0.15 -11.32 28.87
C ARG A 182 0.12 -9.83 29.01
N SER A 183 -0.24 -9.04 28.00
CA SER A 183 -0.14 -7.56 28.01
C SER A 183 -1.29 -6.92 28.83
N GLU A 184 -1.77 -7.60 29.86
CA GLU A 184 -2.84 -7.09 30.71
C GLU A 184 -2.37 -5.83 31.45
N GLY A 185 -3.02 -4.69 31.18
CA GLY A 185 -2.81 -3.42 31.88
C GLY A 185 -2.03 -2.33 31.15
N ALA A 186 -1.41 -2.61 30.00
CA ALA A 186 -0.83 -1.53 29.20
C ALA A 186 -1.96 -0.72 28.52
N LYS A 187 -1.98 0.59 28.80
CA LYS A 187 -2.94 1.48 28.13
C LYS A 187 -2.36 1.93 26.81
N PRO A 188 -3.19 2.05 25.75
CA PRO A 188 -2.75 2.69 24.51
C PRO A 188 -2.29 4.12 24.77
N GLU A 189 -1.13 4.46 24.20
CA GLU A 189 -0.63 5.83 24.08
C GLU A 189 -1.13 6.35 22.72
N ASP A 190 -1.83 7.48 22.70
CA ASP A 190 -2.14 8.19 21.49
C ASP A 190 -0.87 8.83 20.94
N ILE A 191 -0.44 8.38 19.77
CA ILE A 191 0.73 8.91 19.07
C ILE A 191 0.34 9.66 17.78
N THR A 192 -0.94 10.03 17.65
CA THR A 192 -1.47 10.73 16.48
C THR A 192 -0.76 12.06 16.28
N ALA A 193 -0.20 12.26 15.11
CA ALA A 193 0.39 13.54 14.72
C ALA A 193 -0.69 14.51 14.22
N VAL A 194 -0.43 15.79 14.39
CA VAL A 194 -1.28 16.83 13.78
C VAL A 194 -1.06 16.83 12.28
N CYS A 195 -2.12 16.57 11.54
CA CYS A 195 -2.14 16.57 10.09
C CYS A 195 -2.83 17.83 9.53
N ASP A 196 -2.41 18.25 8.35
CA ASP A 196 -3.12 19.26 7.59
C ASP A 196 -4.52 18.73 7.21
N PRO A 197 -5.57 19.56 7.21
CA PRO A 197 -6.88 19.15 6.71
C PRO A 197 -6.85 18.69 5.24
N ASP A 198 -5.96 19.26 4.42
CA ASP A 198 -5.69 18.80 3.07
C ASP A 198 -4.54 17.77 3.09
N GLU A 199 -4.92 16.52 3.00
CA GLU A 199 -4.02 15.36 3.11
C GLU A 199 -2.97 15.32 1.98
N TYR A 200 -3.28 15.87 0.80
CA TYR A 200 -2.38 15.88 -0.35
C TYR A 200 -1.24 16.90 -0.22
N LEU A 201 -1.32 17.85 0.69
CA LEU A 201 -0.28 18.85 0.87
C LEU A 201 1.09 18.25 1.24
N CYS A 202 1.13 17.09 1.89
CA CYS A 202 2.40 16.45 2.24
C CYS A 202 3.20 16.02 1.01
N GLU A 203 2.54 15.57 -0.05
CA GLU A 203 3.20 15.20 -1.33
C GLU A 203 3.78 16.44 -2.02
N PHE A 204 2.99 17.50 -2.11
CA PHE A 204 3.44 18.76 -2.72
C PHE A 204 4.60 19.38 -1.94
N ARG A 205 4.55 19.37 -0.61
CA ARG A 205 5.63 19.87 0.24
C ARG A 205 6.92 19.09 0.01
N GLU A 206 6.89 17.76 0.08
CA GLU A 206 8.06 16.92 -0.20
C GLU A 206 8.63 17.22 -1.59
N PHE A 207 7.78 17.28 -2.62
CA PHE A 207 8.23 17.55 -3.99
C PHE A 207 8.87 18.94 -4.14
N ILE A 208 8.26 19.97 -3.55
CA ILE A 208 8.81 21.34 -3.55
C ILE A 208 10.13 21.39 -2.78
N ASP A 209 10.21 20.75 -1.62
CA ASP A 209 11.43 20.72 -0.79
C ASP A 209 12.59 20.00 -1.51
N LEU A 210 12.29 18.96 -2.27
CA LEU A 210 13.27 18.29 -3.14
C LEU A 210 13.83 19.27 -4.19
N ILE A 211 12.96 20.02 -4.88
CA ILE A 211 13.36 21.02 -5.88
C ILE A 211 14.24 22.10 -5.21
N LEU A 212 13.76 22.69 -4.12
CA LEU A 212 14.45 23.79 -3.45
C LEU A 212 15.80 23.38 -2.85
N SER A 213 15.93 22.12 -2.44
CA SER A 213 17.18 21.56 -1.91
C SER A 213 18.11 20.96 -2.98
N GLY A 214 17.70 20.96 -4.25
CA GLY A 214 18.46 20.35 -5.34
C GLY A 214 18.57 18.82 -5.25
N ARG A 215 17.70 18.17 -4.48
CA ARG A 215 17.61 16.71 -4.40
C ARG A 215 16.72 16.19 -5.54
N THR A 216 17.06 15.02 -6.07
CA THR A 216 16.33 14.38 -7.18
C THR A 216 15.52 13.17 -6.76
N GLU A 217 15.57 12.79 -5.48
CA GLU A 217 14.92 11.59 -4.94
C GLU A 217 14.46 11.81 -3.50
N SER A 218 13.25 11.36 -3.17
CA SER A 218 12.73 11.34 -1.81
C SER A 218 13.33 10.17 -1.00
N VAL A 219 13.45 10.35 0.30
CA VAL A 219 13.93 9.30 1.20
C VAL A 219 12.85 8.21 1.38
N ASN A 220 11.61 8.62 1.66
CA ASN A 220 10.52 7.66 1.88
C ASN A 220 9.98 7.10 0.56
N ASN A 221 9.79 7.97 -0.42
CA ASN A 221 9.32 7.57 -1.76
C ASN A 221 10.51 7.46 -2.72
N SER A 222 11.52 6.69 -2.31
CA SER A 222 12.71 6.48 -3.11
C SER A 222 12.39 5.69 -4.39
N LEU A 223 13.19 5.91 -5.43
CA LEU A 223 13.03 5.16 -6.68
C LEU A 223 13.24 3.67 -6.47
N ASP A 224 14.11 3.28 -5.54
CA ASP A 224 14.31 1.86 -5.21
C ASP A 224 13.06 1.25 -4.54
N ASN A 225 12.38 1.99 -3.65
CA ASN A 225 11.10 1.57 -3.08
C ASN A 225 10.03 1.43 -4.18
N SER A 226 9.92 2.41 -5.08
CA SER A 226 8.96 2.38 -6.18
C SER A 226 9.19 1.20 -7.12
N VAL A 227 10.46 0.90 -7.44
CA VAL A 227 10.82 -0.27 -8.24
C VAL A 227 10.49 -1.58 -7.51
N ALA A 228 10.83 -1.67 -6.21
CA ALA A 228 10.53 -2.87 -5.42
C ALA A 228 9.02 -3.13 -5.31
N VAL A 229 8.23 -2.08 -5.12
CA VAL A 229 6.75 -2.18 -5.07
C VAL A 229 6.19 -2.61 -6.42
N ALA A 230 6.65 -2.04 -7.53
CA ALA A 230 6.23 -2.45 -8.87
C ALA A 230 6.53 -3.94 -9.12
N GLU A 231 7.72 -4.42 -8.73
CA GLU A 231 8.07 -5.84 -8.85
C GLU A 231 7.22 -6.77 -7.97
N ILE A 232 6.81 -6.32 -6.80
CA ILE A 232 5.88 -7.04 -5.92
C ILE A 232 4.50 -7.12 -6.57
N ILE A 233 4.00 -6.01 -7.09
CA ILE A 233 2.72 -5.93 -7.79
C ILE A 233 2.70 -6.88 -9.00
N ASP A 234 3.78 -6.90 -9.79
CA ASP A 234 3.92 -7.83 -10.93
C ASP A 234 3.87 -9.31 -10.47
N GLN A 235 4.51 -9.65 -9.35
CA GLN A 235 4.44 -11.00 -8.79
C GLN A 235 3.02 -11.38 -8.33
N ILE A 236 2.28 -10.44 -7.73
CA ILE A 236 0.89 -10.65 -7.31
C ILE A 236 0.00 -10.86 -8.53
N ARG A 237 0.12 -10.00 -9.54
CA ARG A 237 -0.64 -10.11 -10.81
C ARG A 237 -0.38 -11.45 -11.51
N ALA A 238 0.89 -11.85 -11.58
CA ALA A 238 1.28 -13.13 -12.20
C ALA A 238 0.62 -14.33 -11.49
N GLN A 239 0.56 -14.34 -10.14
CA GLN A 239 -0.13 -15.37 -9.37
C GLN A 239 -1.64 -15.36 -9.59
N GLY A 240 -2.25 -14.18 -9.85
CA GLY A 240 -3.67 -14.03 -10.21
C GLY A 240 -3.98 -14.32 -11.69
N GLY A 241 -2.98 -14.58 -12.53
CA GLY A 241 -3.15 -14.73 -13.97
C GLY A 241 -3.63 -13.44 -14.65
N ILE A 242 -3.16 -12.29 -14.18
CA ILE A 242 -3.54 -10.97 -14.69
C ILE A 242 -2.42 -10.45 -15.59
N VAL A 243 -2.76 -10.21 -16.86
CA VAL A 243 -1.86 -9.69 -17.89
C VAL A 243 -2.50 -8.46 -18.51
N PHE A 244 -1.79 -7.36 -18.53
CA PHE A 244 -2.21 -6.12 -19.17
C PHE A 244 -1.66 -5.99 -20.59
N PRO A 245 -2.29 -5.22 -21.49
CA PRO A 245 -1.71 -4.90 -22.80
C PRO A 245 -0.30 -4.28 -22.71
N ALA A 246 -0.04 -3.52 -21.68
CA ALA A 246 1.25 -2.90 -21.45
C ALA A 246 2.40 -3.87 -21.04
N ASP A 247 2.07 -5.15 -20.80
CA ASP A 247 3.05 -6.19 -20.47
C ASP A 247 3.61 -6.90 -21.75
N ALA A 248 3.04 -6.58 -22.93
CA ALA A 248 3.36 -7.19 -24.22
C ALA A 248 4.61 -6.60 -24.88
#